data_b245a9e0811b4956bff30b975072cc62
#
_entry.id   b245a9e0811b4956bff30b975072cc62
#
_cell.length_a   1.000
_cell.length_b   1.000
_cell.length_c   1.000
_cell.angle_alpha   90.00
_cell.angle_beta   90.00
_cell.angle_gamma   90.00
#
_symmetry.space_group_name_H-M   'P 1'
#
loop_
_entity.id
_entity.type
_entity.pdbx_description
1 polymer ?
#
loop_
_entity_poly.entity_id
_entity_poly.type
_entity_poly.pdbx_seq_one_letter_code
_entity_poly.pdbx_strand_id
1 'polypeptide(L)'
;MIRLYAILWAPLVLALTCSTTWGQATGGPESVRIRSGPATLYAMLWRPPGSGPLPAVLLNPGSGRTSENLQRLGPYQQNAERLGPVFARHGYVFLYLYRRGVGPSTAQGANAVDLMNRAFAAHGQDARNALQLQLLAGREMNDARAALAFLRARPYVDAGNVALVGYSFGGSLTILMAEGEPTLRALVVFSAAGYSFDRSPELRARLLAAVEHIAAPIFLIHAANDYSLSSGKVLDTRREQTGKPHRLKIYPPIGNALDEGHDFLHLGVNIWEPDVFAFLDEIVRR
;
A
#
# COMPACT_ATOMS: atom_id res chain seq x y z
N MET A 1 58.27 47.59 40.92
CA MET A 1 56.85 47.34 40.74
C MET A 1 56.66 46.66 39.41
N ILE A 2 56.55 45.29 39.41
CA ILE A 2 56.39 44.50 38.21
C ILE A 2 54.91 44.04 38.17
N ARG A 3 54.15 44.47 37.13
CA ARG A 3 52.77 44.02 36.89
C ARG A 3 52.77 42.75 36.06
N LEU A 4 52.31 41.61 36.65
CA LEU A 4 52.00 40.38 35.96
C LEU A 4 50.64 40.53 35.26
N TYR A 5 50.61 40.26 33.96
CA TYR A 5 49.37 40.06 33.20
C TYR A 5 49.05 38.57 33.14
N ALA A 6 47.96 38.17 33.72
CA ALA A 6 47.41 36.80 33.60
C ALA A 6 46.65 36.69 32.29
N ILE A 7 47.08 35.79 31.39
CA ILE A 7 46.39 35.45 30.16
C ILE A 7 45.42 34.32 30.48
N LEU A 8 44.11 34.59 30.43
CA LEU A 8 43.06 33.59 30.56
C LEU A 8 42.85 32.93 29.20
N TRP A 9 43.15 31.62 29.13
CA TRP A 9 42.78 30.79 28.02
C TRP A 9 41.35 30.25 28.24
N ALA A 10 40.40 30.68 27.37
CA ALA A 10 39.07 30.07 27.30
C ALA A 10 39.09 28.89 26.33
N PRO A 11 38.61 27.70 26.69
CA PRO A 11 38.50 26.63 25.75
C PRO A 11 37.34 26.84 24.77
N LEU A 12 37.66 26.89 23.49
CA LEU A 12 36.67 26.90 22.39
C LEU A 12 36.05 25.52 22.28
N VAL A 13 34.83 25.33 22.80
CA VAL A 13 34.06 24.11 22.61
C VAL A 13 33.42 24.17 21.22
N LEU A 14 34.00 23.44 20.27
CA LEU A 14 33.42 23.22 18.94
C LEU A 14 32.25 22.22 19.07
N ALA A 15 31.02 22.72 19.13
CA ALA A 15 29.83 21.88 19.01
C ALA A 15 29.70 21.41 17.57
N LEU A 16 30.08 20.13 17.32
CA LEU A 16 29.73 19.45 16.08
C LEU A 16 28.21 19.23 16.07
N THR A 17 27.47 20.09 15.42
CA THR A 17 26.08 19.85 15.06
C THR A 17 26.08 18.82 13.91
N CYS A 18 25.79 17.59 14.22
CA CYS A 18 25.53 16.56 13.23
C CYS A 18 24.16 16.87 12.59
N SER A 19 24.18 17.71 11.55
CA SER A 19 23.00 17.92 10.70
C SER A 19 22.78 16.66 9.89
N THR A 20 21.85 15.81 10.31
CA THR A 20 21.30 14.74 9.47
C THR A 20 20.57 15.38 8.31
N THR A 21 21.27 15.67 7.24
CA THR A 21 20.67 15.99 5.94
C THR A 21 19.95 14.73 5.47
N TRP A 22 18.63 14.75 5.59
CA TRP A 22 17.77 13.78 4.90
C TRP A 22 18.02 13.95 3.40
N GLY A 23 18.80 13.03 2.83
CA GLY A 23 19.16 13.07 1.42
C GLY A 23 17.89 13.08 0.58
N GLN A 24 17.75 14.09 -0.28
CA GLN A 24 16.73 14.07 -1.33
C GLN A 24 16.93 12.81 -2.16
N ALA A 25 15.83 12.11 -2.42
CA ALA A 25 15.83 10.96 -3.35
C ALA A 25 16.44 11.43 -4.68
N THR A 26 17.62 10.92 -5.02
CA THR A 26 18.42 11.37 -6.17
C THR A 26 17.93 10.83 -7.51
N GLY A 27 16.76 10.16 -7.55
CA GLY A 27 16.12 9.70 -8.78
C GLY A 27 14.61 9.90 -8.72
N GLY A 28 14.02 10.49 -9.75
CA GLY A 28 12.58 10.49 -9.95
C GLY A 28 12.04 9.06 -10.13
N PRO A 29 10.70 8.89 -10.23
CA PRO A 29 10.11 7.57 -10.42
C PRO A 29 10.55 6.95 -11.75
N GLU A 30 10.87 5.66 -11.72
CA GLU A 30 11.12 4.86 -12.91
C GLU A 30 9.79 4.24 -13.38
N SER A 31 9.42 4.47 -14.65
CA SER A 31 8.32 3.76 -15.28
C SER A 31 8.80 2.39 -15.75
N VAL A 32 8.21 1.33 -15.19
CA VAL A 32 8.59 -0.05 -15.51
C VAL A 32 7.46 -0.81 -16.17
N ARG A 33 7.80 -1.82 -16.97
CA ARG A 33 6.86 -2.74 -17.63
C ARG A 33 6.93 -4.11 -17.00
N ILE A 34 5.77 -4.69 -16.69
CA ILE A 34 5.66 -5.98 -16.02
C ILE A 34 4.81 -6.91 -16.86
N ARG A 35 5.37 -8.04 -17.23
CA ARG A 35 4.64 -9.06 -18.01
C ARG A 35 3.72 -9.87 -17.10
N SER A 36 2.43 -9.93 -17.44
CA SER A 36 1.43 -10.75 -16.74
C SER A 36 0.61 -11.54 -17.77
N GLY A 37 1.03 -12.76 -18.08
CA GLY A 37 0.48 -13.55 -19.19
C GLY A 37 0.58 -12.78 -20.52
N PRO A 38 -0.54 -12.56 -21.23
CA PRO A 38 -0.54 -11.82 -22.48
C PRO A 38 -0.43 -10.31 -22.30
N ALA A 39 -0.66 -9.77 -21.10
CA ALA A 39 -0.63 -8.33 -20.84
C ALA A 39 0.76 -7.84 -20.47
N THR A 40 1.03 -6.57 -20.78
CA THR A 40 2.19 -5.81 -20.33
C THR A 40 1.70 -4.64 -19.48
N LEU A 41 1.76 -4.80 -18.17
CA LEU A 41 1.33 -3.80 -17.21
C LEU A 41 2.42 -2.74 -17.02
N TYR A 42 2.00 -1.55 -16.64
CA TYR A 42 2.89 -0.48 -16.24
C TYR A 42 2.87 -0.34 -14.73
N ALA A 43 4.01 0.02 -14.16
CA ALA A 43 4.14 0.37 -12.77
C ALA A 43 5.11 1.54 -12.61
N MET A 44 4.99 2.26 -11.50
CA MET A 44 5.99 3.26 -11.11
C MET A 44 6.80 2.71 -9.95
N LEU A 45 8.12 2.80 -10.07
CA LEU A 45 9.08 2.32 -9.08
C LEU A 45 9.89 3.49 -8.54
N TRP A 46 9.94 3.60 -7.22
CA TRP A 46 10.85 4.51 -6.52
C TRP A 46 11.92 3.71 -5.81
N ARG A 47 13.15 4.14 -5.98
CA ARG A 47 14.31 3.56 -5.32
C ARG A 47 14.90 4.58 -4.37
N PRO A 48 15.04 4.28 -3.07
CA PRO A 48 15.77 5.16 -2.16
C PRO A 48 17.25 5.20 -2.53
N PRO A 49 17.98 6.26 -2.14
CA PRO A 49 19.44 6.29 -2.26
C PRO A 49 20.03 5.21 -1.35
N GLY A 50 21.17 4.67 -1.75
CA GLY A 50 21.89 3.66 -1.00
C GLY A 50 22.41 2.52 -1.87
N SER A 51 23.34 1.76 -1.30
CA SER A 51 23.94 0.57 -1.89
C SER A 51 23.46 -0.68 -1.15
N GLY A 52 23.33 -1.78 -1.87
CA GLY A 52 22.92 -3.09 -1.33
C GLY A 52 21.42 -3.38 -1.47
N PRO A 53 21.02 -4.59 -1.12
CA PRO A 53 19.61 -4.97 -1.12
C PRO A 53 18.83 -4.18 -0.07
N LEU A 54 17.73 -3.58 -0.50
CA LEU A 54 16.84 -2.74 0.32
C LEU A 54 15.49 -3.44 0.52
N PRO A 55 14.83 -3.22 1.67
CA PRO A 55 13.47 -3.69 1.87
C PRO A 55 12.55 -3.06 0.85
N ALA A 56 11.46 -3.77 0.50
CA ALA A 56 10.58 -3.31 -0.55
C ALA A 56 9.11 -3.40 -0.17
N VAL A 57 8.31 -2.56 -0.82
CA VAL A 57 6.85 -2.51 -0.69
C VAL A 57 6.21 -2.56 -2.07
N LEU A 58 5.30 -3.52 -2.27
CA LEU A 58 4.37 -3.52 -3.39
C LEU A 58 3.03 -2.94 -2.92
N LEU A 59 2.53 -1.93 -3.61
CA LEU A 59 1.20 -1.39 -3.37
C LEU A 59 0.20 -1.95 -4.37
N ASN A 60 -0.89 -2.53 -3.84
CA ASN A 60 -2.08 -2.93 -4.57
C ASN A 60 -3.13 -1.82 -4.44
N PRO A 61 -3.37 -1.01 -5.48
CA PRO A 61 -4.28 0.12 -5.41
C PRO A 61 -5.75 -0.32 -5.37
N GLY A 62 -6.63 0.55 -4.92
CA GLY A 62 -8.08 0.37 -4.92
C GLY A 62 -8.65 0.10 -6.32
N SER A 63 -9.94 -0.27 -6.41
CA SER A 63 -10.60 -0.51 -7.69
C SER A 63 -10.55 0.71 -8.60
N GLY A 64 -10.42 1.85 -7.98
CA GLY A 64 -10.37 3.11 -8.67
C GLY A 64 -11.76 3.58 -9.09
N ARG A 65 -11.77 4.40 -10.13
CA ARG A 65 -12.97 5.00 -10.69
C ARG A 65 -13.33 4.31 -12.00
N THR A 66 -14.54 4.55 -12.51
CA THR A 66 -14.90 4.17 -13.86
C THR A 66 -13.96 4.82 -14.88
N SER A 67 -13.85 4.25 -16.06
CA SER A 67 -13.04 4.83 -17.14
C SER A 67 -13.46 6.28 -17.48
N GLU A 68 -14.78 6.55 -17.43
CA GLU A 68 -15.33 7.90 -17.63
C GLU A 68 -14.86 8.89 -16.55
N ASN A 69 -14.95 8.48 -15.28
CA ASN A 69 -14.51 9.32 -14.17
C ASN A 69 -12.99 9.56 -14.17
N LEU A 70 -12.21 8.60 -14.65
CA LEU A 70 -10.77 8.75 -14.82
C LEU A 70 -10.42 9.81 -15.86
N GLN A 71 -11.13 9.86 -16.99
CA GLN A 71 -10.92 10.88 -18.01
C GLN A 71 -11.24 12.28 -17.47
N ARG A 72 -12.26 12.41 -16.63
CA ARG A 72 -12.71 13.69 -16.05
C ARG A 72 -11.84 14.21 -14.90
N LEU A 73 -11.33 13.33 -14.04
CA LEU A 73 -10.71 13.68 -12.77
C LEU A 73 -9.17 13.61 -12.78
N GLY A 74 -8.59 13.36 -13.96
CA GLY A 74 -7.14 13.31 -14.14
C GLY A 74 -6.50 11.97 -13.82
N PRO A 75 -5.21 11.84 -14.10
CA PRO A 75 -4.53 10.57 -14.12
C PRO A 75 -4.26 10.02 -12.70
N TYR A 76 -4.33 8.71 -12.56
CA TYR A 76 -3.87 7.93 -11.38
C TYR A 76 -2.39 8.11 -11.05
N GLN A 77 -1.61 8.73 -11.94
CA GLN A 77 -0.21 9.06 -11.71
C GLN A 77 -0.01 9.87 -10.43
N GLN A 78 -0.92 10.80 -10.13
CA GLN A 78 -0.85 11.62 -8.92
C GLN A 78 -0.85 10.79 -7.62
N ASN A 79 -1.55 9.66 -7.57
CA ASN A 79 -1.56 8.80 -6.40
C ASN A 79 -0.21 8.09 -6.20
N ALA A 80 0.38 7.61 -7.28
CA ALA A 80 1.70 6.99 -7.26
C ALA A 80 2.78 8.01 -6.86
N GLU A 81 2.73 9.22 -7.45
CA GLU A 81 3.64 10.34 -7.17
C GLU A 81 3.51 10.88 -5.74
N ARG A 82 2.34 10.78 -5.13
CA ARG A 82 2.12 11.15 -3.72
C ARG A 82 2.74 10.14 -2.77
N LEU A 83 2.61 8.84 -3.04
CA LEU A 83 3.03 7.78 -2.13
C LEU A 83 4.50 7.36 -2.32
N GLY A 84 4.98 7.32 -3.55
CA GLY A 84 6.32 6.83 -3.86
C GLY A 84 7.44 7.53 -3.09
N PRO A 85 7.49 8.87 -3.06
CA PRO A 85 8.49 9.59 -2.27
C PRO A 85 8.41 9.31 -0.77
N VAL A 86 7.19 9.02 -0.25
CA VAL A 86 6.98 8.71 1.17
C VAL A 86 7.71 7.42 1.54
N PHE A 87 7.48 6.34 0.80
CA PHE A 87 8.16 5.07 1.04
C PHE A 87 9.66 5.15 0.76
N ALA A 88 10.07 5.86 -0.30
CA ALA A 88 11.48 6.00 -0.65
C ALA A 88 12.28 6.76 0.43
N ARG A 89 11.73 7.85 1.01
CA ARG A 89 12.42 8.58 2.10
C ARG A 89 12.58 7.75 3.37
N HIS A 90 11.70 6.78 3.59
CA HIS A 90 11.81 5.79 4.66
C HIS A 90 12.69 4.57 4.28
N GLY A 91 13.38 4.61 3.14
CA GLY A 91 14.35 3.59 2.74
C GLY A 91 13.76 2.32 2.16
N TYR A 92 12.51 2.35 1.69
CA TYR A 92 11.87 1.23 1.00
C TYR A 92 11.87 1.42 -0.51
N VAL A 93 12.26 0.39 -1.26
CA VAL A 93 11.92 0.32 -2.68
C VAL A 93 10.42 0.19 -2.79
N PHE A 94 9.78 1.08 -3.54
CA PHE A 94 8.32 1.14 -3.63
C PHE A 94 7.86 0.93 -5.05
N LEU A 95 6.94 -0.04 -5.25
CA LEU A 95 6.32 -0.35 -6.54
C LEU A 95 4.82 -0.09 -6.47
N TYR A 96 4.35 0.86 -7.30
CA TYR A 96 2.94 1.15 -7.51
C TYR A 96 2.49 0.51 -8.82
N LEU A 97 1.65 -0.53 -8.75
CA LEU A 97 1.14 -1.22 -9.92
C LEU A 97 -0.09 -0.51 -10.51
N TYR A 98 -0.05 -0.13 -11.79
CA TYR A 98 -1.25 0.24 -12.52
C TYR A 98 -1.95 -1.03 -13.02
N ARG A 99 -3.12 -1.33 -12.43
CA ARG A 99 -3.90 -2.51 -12.82
C ARG A 99 -4.45 -2.37 -14.24
N ARG A 100 -4.86 -3.48 -14.84
CA ARG A 100 -5.50 -3.48 -16.17
C ARG A 100 -6.65 -2.50 -16.25
N GLY A 101 -6.75 -1.78 -17.35
CA GLY A 101 -7.79 -0.78 -17.56
C GLY A 101 -7.60 0.52 -16.78
N VAL A 102 -6.42 0.73 -16.17
CA VAL A 102 -6.14 1.89 -15.32
C VAL A 102 -4.84 2.58 -15.77
N GLY A 103 -4.90 3.91 -15.92
CA GLY A 103 -3.74 4.74 -16.24
C GLY A 103 -2.96 4.23 -17.46
N PRO A 104 -1.63 4.12 -17.39
CA PRO A 104 -0.80 3.61 -18.49
C PRO A 104 -1.13 2.16 -18.91
N SER A 105 -1.82 1.40 -18.08
CA SER A 105 -2.26 0.01 -18.38
C SER A 105 -3.67 -0.07 -18.98
N THR A 106 -4.27 1.05 -19.40
CA THR A 106 -5.64 1.11 -19.96
C THR A 106 -5.81 0.17 -21.17
N ALA A 107 -4.83 0.10 -22.07
CA ALA A 107 -4.87 -0.76 -23.26
C ALA A 107 -4.69 -2.26 -22.94
N GLN A 108 -4.38 -2.64 -21.70
CA GLN A 108 -4.06 -4.01 -21.32
C GLN A 108 -5.27 -4.84 -20.89
N GLY A 109 -6.47 -4.25 -20.92
CA GLY A 109 -7.73 -4.94 -20.62
C GLY A 109 -8.78 -4.00 -20.02
N ALA A 110 -9.98 -4.54 -19.82
CA ALA A 110 -11.10 -3.74 -19.29
C ALA A 110 -10.88 -3.36 -17.82
N ASN A 111 -11.32 -2.17 -17.45
CA ASN A 111 -11.34 -1.67 -16.08
C ASN A 111 -12.26 -2.54 -15.19
N ALA A 112 -11.79 -2.91 -14.01
CA ALA A 112 -12.53 -3.79 -13.09
C ALA A 112 -13.84 -3.15 -12.63
N VAL A 113 -13.87 -1.83 -12.37
CA VAL A 113 -15.11 -1.13 -11.94
C VAL A 113 -16.13 -1.14 -13.06
N ASP A 114 -15.73 -0.89 -14.29
CA ASP A 114 -16.65 -0.92 -15.45
C ASP A 114 -17.22 -2.32 -15.67
N LEU A 115 -16.39 -3.36 -15.49
CA LEU A 115 -16.88 -4.75 -15.57
C LEU A 115 -17.90 -5.05 -14.48
N MET A 116 -17.60 -4.69 -13.23
CA MET A 116 -18.50 -4.89 -12.08
C MET A 116 -19.80 -4.08 -12.22
N ASN A 117 -19.72 -2.85 -12.71
CA ASN A 117 -20.91 -2.02 -12.94
C ASN A 117 -21.78 -2.56 -14.07
N ARG A 118 -21.20 -3.07 -15.15
CA ARG A 118 -21.95 -3.76 -16.20
C ARG A 118 -22.64 -5.03 -15.68
N ALA A 119 -21.95 -5.82 -14.87
CA ALA A 119 -22.56 -7.00 -14.24
C ALA A 119 -23.73 -6.62 -13.34
N PHE A 120 -23.56 -5.54 -12.55
CA PHE A 120 -24.65 -5.01 -11.71
C PHE A 120 -25.85 -4.54 -12.54
N ALA A 121 -25.61 -3.76 -13.59
CA ALA A 121 -26.67 -3.25 -14.44
C ALA A 121 -27.44 -4.36 -15.19
N ALA A 122 -26.75 -5.43 -15.59
CA ALA A 122 -27.35 -6.53 -16.33
C ALA A 122 -28.06 -7.57 -15.43
N HIS A 123 -27.51 -7.85 -14.23
CA HIS A 123 -27.91 -9.01 -13.44
C HIS A 123 -27.94 -8.75 -11.93
N GLY A 124 -27.80 -7.49 -11.48
CA GLY A 124 -27.92 -7.10 -10.07
C GLY A 124 -26.69 -7.35 -9.20
N GLN A 125 -26.91 -7.22 -7.90
CA GLN A 125 -25.82 -7.19 -6.91
C GLN A 125 -25.05 -8.51 -6.83
N ASP A 126 -25.72 -9.65 -6.91
CA ASP A 126 -25.09 -10.98 -6.78
C ASP A 126 -24.12 -11.24 -7.94
N ALA A 127 -24.50 -10.88 -9.17
CA ALA A 127 -23.63 -11.00 -10.34
C ALA A 127 -22.38 -10.09 -10.22
N ARG A 128 -22.58 -8.86 -9.70
CA ARG A 128 -21.47 -7.96 -9.40
C ARG A 128 -20.52 -8.57 -8.37
N ASN A 129 -21.06 -9.14 -7.29
CA ASN A 129 -20.27 -9.75 -6.20
C ASN A 129 -19.50 -10.98 -6.70
N ALA A 130 -20.16 -11.86 -7.45
CA ALA A 130 -19.52 -13.03 -8.08
C ALA A 130 -18.38 -12.64 -9.01
N LEU A 131 -18.61 -11.62 -9.86
CA LEU A 131 -17.56 -11.11 -10.75
C LEU A 131 -16.40 -10.49 -9.96
N GLN A 132 -16.65 -9.76 -8.88
CA GLN A 132 -15.60 -9.21 -8.01
C GLN A 132 -14.69 -10.32 -7.46
N LEU A 133 -15.27 -11.40 -6.96
CA LEU A 133 -14.50 -12.56 -6.48
C LEU A 133 -13.69 -13.22 -7.60
N GLN A 134 -14.31 -13.41 -8.77
CA GLN A 134 -13.63 -13.95 -9.94
C GLN A 134 -12.43 -13.09 -10.38
N LEU A 135 -12.59 -11.76 -10.37
CA LEU A 135 -11.51 -10.84 -10.69
C LEU A 135 -10.37 -10.91 -9.67
N LEU A 136 -10.72 -10.93 -8.37
CA LEU A 136 -9.77 -11.03 -7.26
C LEU A 136 -9.01 -12.36 -7.26
N ALA A 137 -9.66 -13.47 -7.57
CA ALA A 137 -9.02 -14.79 -7.61
C ALA A 137 -8.24 -15.06 -8.90
N GLY A 138 -8.59 -14.38 -9.99
CA GLY A 138 -8.06 -14.60 -11.33
C GLY A 138 -7.06 -13.55 -11.78
N ARG A 139 -7.47 -12.71 -12.74
CA ARG A 139 -6.56 -11.82 -13.44
C ARG A 139 -5.90 -10.77 -12.53
N GLU A 140 -6.61 -10.21 -11.55
CA GLU A 140 -6.03 -9.20 -10.65
C GLU A 140 -4.98 -9.83 -9.73
N MET A 141 -5.21 -11.06 -9.27
CA MET A 141 -4.23 -11.85 -8.52
C MET A 141 -2.98 -12.15 -9.36
N ASN A 142 -3.18 -12.57 -10.60
CA ASN A 142 -2.07 -12.88 -11.51
C ASN A 142 -1.21 -11.62 -11.77
N ASP A 143 -1.85 -10.48 -11.94
CA ASP A 143 -1.17 -9.20 -12.15
C ASP A 143 -0.36 -8.77 -10.90
N ALA A 144 -0.94 -8.91 -9.71
CA ALA A 144 -0.27 -8.60 -8.46
C ALA A 144 0.92 -9.54 -8.18
N ARG A 145 0.75 -10.85 -8.45
CA ARG A 145 1.85 -11.82 -8.34
C ARG A 145 2.98 -11.55 -9.32
N ALA A 146 2.65 -11.17 -10.56
CA ALA A 146 3.66 -10.76 -11.54
C ALA A 146 4.44 -9.53 -11.08
N ALA A 147 3.76 -8.56 -10.46
CA ALA A 147 4.39 -7.38 -9.88
C ALA A 147 5.29 -7.73 -8.69
N LEU A 148 4.86 -8.63 -7.81
CA LEU A 148 5.69 -9.10 -6.69
C LEU A 148 6.94 -9.85 -7.19
N ALA A 149 6.79 -10.73 -8.15
CA ALA A 149 7.92 -11.45 -8.76
C ALA A 149 8.90 -10.49 -9.43
N PHE A 150 8.39 -9.48 -10.17
CA PHE A 150 9.19 -8.42 -10.76
C PHE A 150 9.98 -7.66 -9.69
N LEU A 151 9.34 -7.27 -8.59
CA LEU A 151 9.97 -6.50 -7.51
C LEU A 151 11.08 -7.33 -6.83
N ARG A 152 10.80 -8.58 -6.48
CA ARG A 152 11.76 -9.51 -5.87
C ARG A 152 12.98 -9.82 -6.76
N ALA A 153 12.81 -9.77 -8.08
CA ALA A 153 13.89 -10.01 -9.04
C ALA A 153 14.85 -8.82 -9.21
N ARG A 154 14.62 -7.69 -8.57
CA ARG A 154 15.54 -6.53 -8.68
C ARG A 154 16.78 -6.76 -7.83
N PRO A 155 18.01 -6.55 -8.38
CA PRO A 155 19.25 -6.83 -7.67
C PRO A 155 19.47 -5.94 -6.43
N TYR A 156 18.76 -4.82 -6.36
CA TYR A 156 18.77 -3.89 -5.23
C TYR A 156 17.62 -4.11 -4.24
N VAL A 157 16.82 -5.15 -4.41
CA VAL A 157 15.73 -5.51 -3.49
C VAL A 157 16.13 -6.71 -2.65
N ASP A 158 15.96 -6.60 -1.35
CA ASP A 158 16.00 -7.75 -0.46
C ASP A 158 14.71 -8.55 -0.61
N ALA A 159 14.76 -9.61 -1.39
CA ALA A 159 13.60 -10.45 -1.72
C ALA A 159 12.97 -11.12 -0.49
N GLY A 160 13.72 -11.28 0.61
CA GLY A 160 13.23 -11.79 1.89
C GLY A 160 12.54 -10.74 2.76
N ASN A 161 12.71 -9.45 2.44
CA ASN A 161 12.17 -8.34 3.22
C ASN A 161 11.17 -7.49 2.40
N VAL A 162 10.11 -8.14 1.93
CA VAL A 162 9.04 -7.51 1.14
C VAL A 162 7.75 -7.46 1.94
N ALA A 163 7.13 -6.27 1.99
CA ALA A 163 5.80 -6.05 2.53
C ALA A 163 4.79 -5.70 1.42
N LEU A 164 3.51 -5.92 1.70
CA LEU A 164 2.42 -5.46 0.85
C LEU A 164 1.66 -4.32 1.53
N VAL A 165 1.29 -3.33 0.73
CA VAL A 165 0.31 -2.30 1.10
C VAL A 165 -0.89 -2.45 0.19
N GLY A 166 -2.09 -2.45 0.74
CA GLY A 166 -3.32 -2.56 -0.05
C GLY A 166 -4.36 -1.55 0.37
N TYR A 167 -5.14 -1.08 -0.60
CA TYR A 167 -6.19 -0.11 -0.38
C TYR A 167 -7.51 -0.56 -1.03
N SER A 168 -8.62 -0.53 -0.28
CA SER A 168 -9.97 -0.83 -0.77
C SER A 168 -10.03 -2.21 -1.47
N PHE A 169 -10.34 -2.28 -2.76
CA PHE A 169 -10.26 -3.50 -3.57
C PHE A 169 -8.84 -4.12 -3.53
N GLY A 170 -7.80 -3.28 -3.61
CA GLY A 170 -6.42 -3.72 -3.45
C GLY A 170 -6.10 -4.19 -2.04
N GLY A 171 -6.81 -3.71 -1.02
CA GLY A 171 -6.75 -4.25 0.34
C GLY A 171 -7.25 -5.69 0.41
N SER A 172 -8.39 -5.99 -0.24
CA SER A 172 -8.88 -7.36 -0.39
C SER A 172 -7.87 -8.23 -1.15
N LEU A 173 -7.34 -7.73 -2.25
CA LEU A 173 -6.34 -8.44 -3.05
C LEU A 173 -5.07 -8.74 -2.24
N THR A 174 -4.60 -7.79 -1.43
CA THR A 174 -3.44 -7.94 -0.54
C THR A 174 -3.64 -9.06 0.47
N ILE A 175 -4.80 -9.12 1.12
CA ILE A 175 -5.16 -10.18 2.06
C ILE A 175 -5.17 -11.54 1.34
N LEU A 176 -5.86 -11.64 0.20
CA LEU A 176 -5.97 -12.90 -0.55
C LEU A 176 -4.62 -13.35 -1.11
N MET A 177 -3.77 -12.43 -1.51
CA MET A 177 -2.43 -12.72 -2.01
C MET A 177 -1.52 -13.26 -0.93
N ALA A 178 -1.57 -12.66 0.26
CA ALA A 178 -0.69 -13.02 1.37
C ALA A 178 -0.97 -14.41 1.95
N GLU A 179 -2.17 -14.93 1.79
CA GLU A 179 -2.49 -16.32 2.15
C GLU A 179 -1.60 -17.34 1.40
N GLY A 180 -1.27 -17.06 0.14
CA GLY A 180 -0.42 -17.93 -0.68
C GLY A 180 1.06 -17.51 -0.74
N GLU A 181 1.48 -16.50 0.04
CA GLU A 181 2.82 -15.91 0.02
C GLU A 181 3.45 -15.88 1.42
N PRO A 182 3.84 -17.04 1.98
CA PRO A 182 4.29 -17.14 3.38
C PRO A 182 5.60 -16.39 3.68
N THR A 183 6.32 -15.97 2.66
CA THR A 183 7.58 -15.20 2.78
C THR A 183 7.39 -13.70 2.87
N LEU A 184 6.16 -13.20 2.81
CA LEU A 184 5.89 -11.79 3.05
C LEU A 184 6.16 -11.43 4.51
N ARG A 185 6.75 -10.27 4.72
CA ARG A 185 7.15 -9.82 6.06
C ARG A 185 6.05 -9.09 6.80
N ALA A 186 5.28 -8.26 6.12
CA ALA A 186 4.21 -7.46 6.72
C ALA A 186 3.13 -7.11 5.70
N LEU A 187 1.92 -6.87 6.20
CA LEU A 187 0.82 -6.31 5.43
C LEU A 187 0.32 -5.03 6.09
N VAL A 188 0.10 -3.99 5.30
CA VAL A 188 -0.64 -2.79 5.71
C VAL A 188 -1.86 -2.65 4.83
N VAL A 189 -3.04 -2.63 5.42
CA VAL A 189 -4.31 -2.73 4.70
C VAL A 189 -5.20 -1.56 5.06
N PHE A 190 -5.41 -0.66 4.12
CA PHE A 190 -6.29 0.48 4.25
C PHE A 190 -7.67 0.16 3.70
N SER A 191 -8.72 0.35 4.48
CA SER A 191 -10.12 0.36 4.03
C SER A 191 -10.51 -0.87 3.20
N ALA A 192 -10.08 -2.07 3.61
CA ALA A 192 -10.27 -3.30 2.82
C ALA A 192 -11.72 -3.50 2.36
N ALA A 193 -11.90 -3.83 1.09
CA ALA A 193 -13.18 -4.12 0.44
C ALA A 193 -14.19 -2.96 0.40
N GLY A 194 -14.02 -1.89 1.16
CA GLY A 194 -15.00 -0.80 1.24
C GLY A 194 -16.42 -1.32 1.46
N TYR A 195 -17.40 -0.81 0.72
CA TYR A 195 -18.80 -1.28 0.79
C TYR A 195 -19.00 -2.76 0.47
N SER A 196 -18.07 -3.37 -0.30
CA SER A 196 -18.24 -4.76 -0.73
C SER A 196 -18.16 -5.74 0.43
N PHE A 197 -17.48 -5.39 1.53
CA PHE A 197 -17.40 -6.26 2.71
C PHE A 197 -18.78 -6.55 3.32
N ASP A 198 -19.65 -5.54 3.36
CA ASP A 198 -21.00 -5.66 3.91
C ASP A 198 -22.02 -6.17 2.90
N ARG A 199 -21.75 -5.96 1.58
CA ARG A 199 -22.69 -6.29 0.50
C ARG A 199 -22.41 -7.63 -0.18
N SER A 200 -21.28 -8.29 0.11
CA SER A 200 -20.90 -9.60 -0.45
C SER A 200 -20.54 -10.55 0.67
N PRO A 201 -21.49 -11.38 1.14
CA PRO A 201 -21.24 -12.42 2.13
C PRO A 201 -20.10 -13.37 1.73
N GLU A 202 -19.99 -13.69 0.44
CA GLU A 202 -18.96 -14.58 -0.09
C GLU A 202 -17.56 -13.93 -0.02
N LEU A 203 -17.44 -12.65 -0.38
CA LEU A 203 -16.17 -11.92 -0.24
C LEU A 203 -15.77 -11.82 1.23
N ARG A 204 -16.72 -11.50 2.09
CA ARG A 204 -16.50 -11.43 3.54
C ARG A 204 -16.02 -12.78 4.09
N ALA A 205 -16.69 -13.87 3.77
CA ALA A 205 -16.30 -15.22 4.19
C ALA A 205 -14.90 -15.58 3.65
N ARG A 206 -14.62 -15.24 2.38
CA ARG A 206 -13.32 -15.50 1.76
C ARG A 206 -12.18 -14.73 2.42
N LEU A 207 -12.38 -13.46 2.78
CA LEU A 207 -11.39 -12.66 3.48
C LEU A 207 -11.16 -13.13 4.93
N LEU A 208 -12.22 -13.56 5.62
CA LEU A 208 -12.13 -14.15 6.95
C LEU A 208 -11.32 -15.46 6.94
N ALA A 209 -11.55 -16.32 5.97
CA ALA A 209 -10.75 -17.53 5.80
C ALA A 209 -9.29 -17.22 5.50
N ALA A 210 -9.02 -16.22 4.63
CA ALA A 210 -7.66 -15.86 4.26
C ALA A 210 -6.84 -15.36 5.45
N VAL A 211 -7.39 -14.46 6.28
CA VAL A 211 -6.64 -13.91 7.41
C VAL A 211 -6.26 -14.96 8.46
N GLU A 212 -6.95 -16.08 8.54
CA GLU A 212 -6.58 -17.19 9.42
C GLU A 212 -5.27 -17.86 9.00
N HIS A 213 -4.97 -17.89 7.70
CA HIS A 213 -3.83 -18.59 7.14
C HIS A 213 -2.60 -17.72 6.90
N ILE A 214 -2.74 -16.40 6.86
CA ILE A 214 -1.61 -15.48 6.65
C ILE A 214 -0.62 -15.59 7.81
N ALA A 215 0.65 -15.81 7.48
CA ALA A 215 1.75 -15.86 8.46
C ALA A 215 2.19 -14.46 8.91
N ALA A 216 2.26 -13.51 7.99
CA ALA A 216 2.76 -12.16 8.23
C ALA A 216 1.88 -11.37 9.20
N PRO A 217 2.46 -10.48 10.03
CA PRO A 217 1.72 -9.47 10.78
C PRO A 217 0.89 -8.57 9.87
N ILE A 218 -0.32 -8.18 10.32
CA ILE A 218 -1.25 -7.33 9.56
C ILE A 218 -1.53 -6.06 10.35
N PHE A 219 -1.44 -4.91 9.69
CA PHE A 219 -1.91 -3.63 10.19
C PHE A 219 -3.13 -3.17 9.39
N LEU A 220 -4.30 -3.18 10.02
CA LEU A 220 -5.58 -2.75 9.46
C LEU A 220 -5.81 -1.28 9.80
N ILE A 221 -6.17 -0.47 8.80
CA ILE A 221 -6.26 0.99 8.93
C ILE A 221 -7.55 1.51 8.31
N HIS A 222 -8.25 2.39 9.06
CA HIS A 222 -9.41 3.15 8.58
C HIS A 222 -9.36 4.58 9.11
N ALA A 223 -10.03 5.52 8.42
CA ALA A 223 -10.51 6.75 9.03
C ALA A 223 -11.92 6.52 9.59
N ALA A 224 -12.32 7.24 10.64
CA ALA A 224 -13.61 7.03 11.31
C ALA A 224 -14.82 7.34 10.41
N ASN A 225 -14.64 8.18 9.38
CA ASN A 225 -15.63 8.48 8.35
C ASN A 225 -15.45 7.68 7.05
N ASP A 226 -14.80 6.50 7.09
CA ASP A 226 -14.80 5.58 5.96
C ASP A 226 -16.23 5.08 5.64
N TYR A 227 -16.45 4.58 4.43
CA TYR A 227 -17.72 3.98 4.00
C TYR A 227 -18.25 2.92 4.95
N SER A 228 -17.36 2.11 5.51
CA SER A 228 -17.66 1.09 6.50
C SER A 228 -16.38 0.75 7.27
N LEU A 229 -16.52 0.59 8.57
CA LEU A 229 -15.47 0.10 9.47
C LEU A 229 -15.54 -1.42 9.68
N SER A 230 -16.53 -2.08 9.09
CA SER A 230 -16.82 -3.51 9.32
C SER A 230 -15.64 -4.38 8.95
N SER A 231 -15.00 -4.14 7.82
CA SER A 231 -13.87 -4.97 7.37
C SER A 231 -12.71 -4.93 8.36
N GLY A 232 -12.32 -3.73 8.81
CA GLY A 232 -11.25 -3.58 9.80
C GLY A 232 -11.58 -4.32 11.10
N LYS A 233 -12.74 -4.04 11.70
CA LYS A 233 -13.15 -4.62 12.98
C LYS A 233 -13.30 -6.14 12.93
N VAL A 234 -13.96 -6.66 11.89
CA VAL A 234 -14.26 -8.09 11.80
C VAL A 234 -13.01 -8.92 11.47
N LEU A 235 -12.13 -8.39 10.61
CA LEU A 235 -10.85 -9.04 10.30
C LEU A 235 -9.89 -9.00 11.48
N ASP A 236 -9.86 -7.90 12.23
CA ASP A 236 -9.08 -7.75 13.46
C ASP A 236 -9.50 -8.80 14.52
N THR A 237 -10.82 -8.88 14.82
CA THR A 237 -11.36 -9.89 15.73
C THR A 237 -11.02 -11.33 15.28
N ARG A 238 -11.08 -11.60 13.96
CA ARG A 238 -10.69 -12.93 13.45
C ARG A 238 -9.21 -13.20 13.66
N ARG A 239 -8.35 -12.21 13.44
CA ARG A 239 -6.89 -12.35 13.70
C ARG A 239 -6.60 -12.59 15.18
N GLU A 240 -7.28 -11.86 16.07
CA GLU A 240 -7.18 -12.05 17.51
C GLU A 240 -7.49 -13.50 17.92
N GLN A 241 -8.58 -14.08 17.38
CA GLN A 241 -8.97 -15.47 17.62
C GLN A 241 -7.92 -16.48 17.16
N THR A 242 -7.09 -16.14 16.18
CA THR A 242 -5.98 -17.01 15.72
C THR A 242 -4.70 -16.83 16.52
N GLY A 243 -4.62 -15.86 17.42
CA GLY A 243 -3.40 -15.52 18.16
C GLY A 243 -2.26 -14.98 17.29
N LYS A 244 -2.52 -14.60 16.05
CA LYS A 244 -1.49 -14.11 15.10
C LYS A 244 -1.29 -12.60 15.23
N PRO A 245 -0.05 -12.10 15.04
CA PRO A 245 0.25 -10.67 15.17
C PRO A 245 -0.62 -9.81 14.24
N HIS A 246 -1.28 -8.80 14.82
CA HIS A 246 -2.11 -7.86 14.10
C HIS A 246 -2.25 -6.55 14.86
N ARG A 247 -2.68 -5.52 14.16
CA ARG A 247 -3.07 -4.21 14.71
C ARG A 247 -4.28 -3.70 13.94
N LEU A 248 -5.20 -3.05 14.63
CA LEU A 248 -6.23 -2.21 14.04
C LEU A 248 -6.06 -0.79 14.56
N LYS A 249 -6.06 0.18 13.66
CA LYS A 249 -6.14 1.61 14.02
C LYS A 249 -7.20 2.32 13.21
N ILE A 250 -8.16 2.90 13.92
CA ILE A 250 -9.18 3.78 13.35
C ILE A 250 -8.78 5.20 13.71
N TYR A 251 -8.39 5.96 12.70
CA TYR A 251 -7.99 7.36 12.87
C TYR A 251 -9.21 8.28 12.94
N PRO A 252 -9.07 9.50 13.48
CA PRO A 252 -10.11 10.50 13.39
C PRO A 252 -10.62 10.72 11.95
N PRO A 253 -11.82 11.27 11.77
CA PRO A 253 -12.32 11.61 10.45
C PRO A 253 -11.33 12.50 9.68
N ILE A 254 -11.24 12.28 8.36
CA ILE A 254 -10.50 13.17 7.46
C ILE A 254 -11.50 13.81 6.47
N GLY A 255 -11.39 15.11 6.29
CA GLY A 255 -12.40 15.84 5.50
C GLY A 255 -13.80 15.77 6.10
N ASN A 256 -14.82 15.98 5.25
CA ASN A 256 -16.21 16.02 5.66
C ASN A 256 -17.09 14.95 4.97
N ALA A 257 -16.53 14.23 3.99
CA ALA A 257 -17.26 13.24 3.20
C ALA A 257 -16.76 11.82 3.48
N LEU A 258 -17.63 10.84 3.23
CA LEU A 258 -17.26 9.41 3.34
C LEU A 258 -16.18 9.01 2.35
N ASP A 259 -16.20 9.61 1.15
CA ASP A 259 -15.18 9.37 0.10
C ASP A 259 -13.80 9.80 0.56
N GLU A 260 -13.71 10.92 1.30
CA GLU A 260 -12.45 11.40 1.86
C GLU A 260 -11.93 10.46 2.95
N GLY A 261 -12.83 9.98 3.83
CA GLY A 261 -12.50 8.97 4.83
C GLY A 261 -12.04 7.66 4.19
N HIS A 262 -12.73 7.23 3.13
CA HIS A 262 -12.32 6.04 2.38
C HIS A 262 -10.95 6.21 1.72
N ASP A 263 -10.64 7.39 1.19
CA ASP A 263 -9.36 7.71 0.52
C ASP A 263 -8.22 8.08 1.50
N PHE A 264 -8.32 7.61 2.75
CA PHE A 264 -7.38 7.92 3.82
C PHE A 264 -5.92 7.58 3.48
N LEU A 265 -5.68 6.53 2.68
CA LEU A 265 -4.32 6.21 2.20
C LEU A 265 -3.66 7.42 1.51
N HIS A 266 -4.42 8.13 0.67
CA HIS A 266 -3.85 9.23 -0.13
C HIS A 266 -3.98 10.59 0.56
N LEU A 267 -5.08 10.82 1.27
CA LEU A 267 -5.35 12.12 1.90
C LEU A 267 -4.73 12.25 3.29
N GLY A 268 -4.57 11.14 4.00
CA GLY A 268 -4.09 11.10 5.38
C GLY A 268 -2.60 10.80 5.56
N VAL A 269 -1.77 10.97 4.54
CA VAL A 269 -0.34 10.59 4.58
C VAL A 269 0.36 11.08 5.84
N ASN A 270 0.27 12.36 6.15
CA ASN A 270 0.92 12.96 7.33
C ASN A 270 0.38 12.42 8.67
N ILE A 271 -0.78 11.77 8.65
CA ILE A 271 -1.44 11.23 9.84
C ILE A 271 -1.00 9.78 10.07
N TRP A 272 -1.06 8.94 9.03
CA TRP A 272 -0.75 7.51 9.16
C TRP A 272 0.74 7.17 9.02
N GLU A 273 1.53 8.04 8.39
CA GLU A 273 2.95 7.80 8.09
C GLU A 273 3.76 7.34 9.30
N PRO A 274 3.74 8.01 10.47
CA PRO A 274 4.55 7.58 11.61
C PRO A 274 4.23 6.17 12.09
N ASP A 275 2.94 5.80 12.14
CA ASP A 275 2.53 4.49 12.65
C ASP A 275 2.83 3.36 11.66
N VAL A 276 2.63 3.63 10.37
CA VAL A 276 2.90 2.63 9.31
C VAL A 276 4.39 2.31 9.25
N PHE A 277 5.25 3.34 9.30
CA PHE A 277 6.69 3.08 9.24
C PHE A 277 7.24 2.51 10.55
N ALA A 278 6.71 2.90 11.69
CA ALA A 278 7.04 2.23 12.96
C ALA A 278 6.69 0.73 12.90
N PHE A 279 5.53 0.36 12.34
CA PHE A 279 5.13 -1.03 12.14
C PHE A 279 6.03 -1.76 11.14
N LEU A 280 6.31 -1.15 9.98
CA LEU A 280 7.15 -1.75 8.94
C LEU A 280 8.58 -1.93 9.42
N ASP A 281 9.17 -0.91 10.05
CA ASP A 281 10.55 -0.95 10.53
C ASP A 281 10.74 -1.98 11.64
N GLU A 282 9.75 -2.15 12.50
CA GLU A 282 9.77 -3.19 13.55
C GLU A 282 9.86 -4.60 12.97
N ILE A 283 9.27 -4.87 11.81
CA ILE A 283 9.09 -6.23 11.28
C ILE A 283 10.00 -6.52 10.09
N VAL A 284 10.15 -5.56 9.19
CA VAL A 284 10.83 -5.74 7.90
C VAL A 284 12.34 -5.48 8.02
N ARG A 285 12.78 -4.68 8.98
CA ARG A 285 14.20 -4.32 9.16
C ARG A 285 14.90 -5.08 10.28
N ARG A 286 14.22 -6.00 10.94
CA ARG A 286 14.82 -6.98 11.84
C ARG A 286 15.32 -8.17 11.01
#